data_08bd8c922c641887ee9df06f0755b1c0
#
_entry.id   08bd8c922c641887ee9df06f0755b1c0
#
_cell.length_a   1.000
_cell.length_b   1.000
_cell.length_c   1.000
_cell.angle_alpha   90.00
_cell.angle_beta   90.00
_cell.angle_gamma   90.00
#
_symmetry.space_group_name_H-M   'P 1'
#
loop_
_entity.id
_entity.type
_entity.pdbx_description
1 polymer ?
#
loop_
_entity_poly.entity_id
_entity_poly.type
_entity_poly.pdbx_seq_one_letter_code
_entity_poly.pdbx_strand_id
1 'polypeptide(L)'
;MSDASGRNGTSSNVRNLTDAIRKVRVAESERSDVVVELREAERTRLDMLADELRGVFADVPSDDDQFIFEVSSGTQPRLWIDMTSLVVMGRDRRTYRFVKDTRLGRTVILETADIDDMADCVTQYVAQRIIERERA
;
A
#
# COMPACT_ATOMS: atom_id res chain seq x y z
N MET A 1 25.91 23.72 -43.29
CA MET A 1 26.33 23.50 -42.37
C MET A 1 26.19 23.14 -41.63
N SER A 2 25.63 23.36 -42.15
CA SER A 2 25.89 23.22 -41.14
C SER A 2 25.79 22.86 -40.59
N ASP A 3 25.44 22.90 -41.16
CA ASP A 3 25.70 22.65 -40.36
C ASP A 3 25.50 22.25 -40.11
N ALA A 4 25.10 22.29 -40.83
CA ALA A 4 25.33 21.97 -40.29
C ALA A 4 25.21 21.36 -39.94
N SER A 5 24.80 21.30 -40.51
CA SER A 5 25.05 20.84 -39.83
C SER A 5 24.88 20.34 -39.28
N GLY A 6 24.49 20.43 -39.90
CA GLY A 6 24.70 20.16 -39.10
C GLY A 6 24.06 19.90 -38.68
N ARG A 7 23.76 20.04 -39.04
CA ARG A 7 23.39 19.95 -38.44
C ARG A 7 22.59 19.39 -38.25
N ASN A 8 22.19 19.39 -38.95
CA ASN A 8 21.75 19.06 -38.57
C ASN A 8 21.21 18.97 -38.38
N GLY A 9 20.89 18.96 -39.02
CA GLY A 9 20.78 19.08 -38.71
C GLY A 9 20.15 19.19 -38.48
N THR A 10 19.75 19.26 -38.75
CA THR A 10 19.30 19.41 -38.28
C THR A 10 18.74 19.33 -37.63
N SER A 11 18.63 19.40 -38.02
CA SER A 11 18.11 19.33 -37.53
C SER A 11 18.10 18.88 -36.68
N SER A 12 18.10 18.37 -37.07
CA SER A 12 18.46 17.86 -35.93
C SER A 12 18.21 18.51 -34.65
N ASN A 13 18.78 19.31 -34.47
CA ASN A 13 18.60 20.17 -33.33
C ASN A 13 17.35 21.03 -33.41
N VAL A 14 16.55 20.80 -34.41
CA VAL A 14 15.26 21.46 -34.54
C VAL A 14 14.30 20.93 -33.50
N ARG A 15 13.72 21.82 -32.75
CA ARG A 15 12.72 21.46 -31.75
C ARG A 15 11.45 21.01 -32.45
N ASN A 16 11.01 19.77 -32.10
CA ASN A 16 9.84 19.17 -32.68
C ASN A 16 8.85 18.84 -31.55
N LEU A 17 7.76 19.62 -31.52
CA LEU A 17 6.74 19.43 -30.47
C LEU A 17 6.06 18.09 -30.51
N THR A 18 5.80 17.56 -31.72
CA THR A 18 5.18 16.25 -31.88
C THR A 18 6.04 15.15 -31.25
N ASP A 19 7.35 15.20 -31.46
CA ASP A 19 8.27 14.26 -30.85
C ASP A 19 8.35 14.43 -29.34
N ALA A 20 8.34 15.67 -28.87
CA ALA A 20 8.34 15.96 -27.45
C ALA A 20 7.08 15.43 -26.76
N ILE A 21 5.92 15.62 -27.39
CA ILE A 21 4.65 15.09 -26.88
C ILE A 21 4.71 13.58 -26.79
N ARG A 22 5.21 12.91 -27.83
CA ARG A 22 5.34 11.45 -27.82
C ARG A 22 6.21 10.97 -26.70
N LYS A 23 7.35 11.61 -26.49
CA LYS A 23 8.29 11.24 -25.42
C LYS A 23 7.67 11.42 -24.04
N VAL A 24 6.93 12.50 -23.83
CA VAL A 24 6.24 12.75 -22.57
C VAL A 24 5.19 11.68 -22.31
N ARG A 25 4.39 11.32 -23.33
CA ARG A 25 3.37 10.27 -23.19
C ARG A 25 3.98 8.91 -22.86
N VAL A 26 5.09 8.55 -23.50
CA VAL A 26 5.78 7.31 -23.21
C VAL A 26 6.29 7.30 -21.76
N ALA A 27 6.92 8.41 -21.33
CA ALA A 27 7.42 8.51 -19.97
C ALA A 27 6.30 8.42 -18.93
N GLU A 28 5.16 9.07 -19.20
CA GLU A 28 4.00 8.98 -18.31
C GLU A 28 3.43 7.56 -18.22
N SER A 29 3.35 6.88 -19.37
CA SER A 29 2.87 5.51 -19.42
C SER A 29 3.78 4.57 -18.63
N GLU A 30 5.11 4.73 -18.77
CA GLU A 30 6.08 3.93 -18.02
C GLU A 30 5.97 4.16 -16.51
N ARG A 31 5.80 5.41 -16.08
CA ARG A 31 5.61 5.73 -14.66
C ARG A 31 4.32 5.12 -14.12
N SER A 32 3.25 5.15 -14.92
CA SER A 32 1.96 4.58 -14.56
C SER A 32 2.08 3.08 -14.35
N ASP A 33 2.79 2.39 -15.25
CA ASP A 33 3.02 0.94 -15.18
C ASP A 33 3.81 0.58 -13.92
N VAL A 34 4.85 1.35 -13.60
CA VAL A 34 5.65 1.13 -12.39
C VAL A 34 4.79 1.30 -11.14
N VAL A 35 3.95 2.34 -11.10
CA VAL A 35 3.06 2.58 -9.96
C VAL A 35 2.07 1.43 -9.77
N VAL A 36 1.50 0.90 -10.86
CA VAL A 36 0.60 -0.25 -10.80
C VAL A 36 1.32 -1.47 -10.24
N GLU A 37 2.54 -1.77 -10.73
CA GLU A 37 3.32 -2.90 -10.24
C GLU A 37 3.63 -2.78 -8.74
N LEU A 38 3.97 -1.58 -8.28
CA LEU A 38 4.27 -1.34 -6.88
C LEU A 38 3.05 -1.55 -5.99
N ARG A 39 1.87 -1.11 -6.44
CA ARG A 39 0.62 -1.34 -5.71
C ARG A 39 0.26 -2.83 -5.66
N GLU A 40 0.48 -3.54 -6.76
CA GLU A 40 0.24 -4.97 -6.82
C GLU A 40 1.14 -5.72 -5.85
N ALA A 41 2.41 -5.33 -5.76
CA ALA A 41 3.35 -5.93 -4.83
C ALA A 41 2.92 -5.67 -3.37
N GLU A 42 2.49 -4.45 -3.06
CA GLU A 42 1.97 -4.11 -1.73
C GLU A 42 0.72 -4.93 -1.39
N ARG A 43 -0.19 -5.03 -2.35
CA ARG A 43 -1.42 -5.80 -2.16
C ARG A 43 -1.11 -7.28 -1.91
N THR A 44 -0.17 -7.84 -2.66
CA THR A 44 0.23 -9.24 -2.47
C THR A 44 0.71 -9.49 -1.05
N ARG A 45 1.52 -8.59 -0.50
CA ARG A 45 2.00 -8.73 0.87
C ARG A 45 0.88 -8.61 1.89
N LEU A 46 -0.07 -7.70 1.67
CA LEU A 46 -1.22 -7.58 2.56
C LEU A 46 -2.14 -8.79 2.45
N ASP A 47 -2.30 -9.37 1.26
CA ASP A 47 -3.07 -10.60 1.07
C ASP A 47 -2.41 -11.77 1.80
N MET A 48 -1.08 -11.85 1.79
CA MET A 48 -0.34 -12.86 2.55
C MET A 48 -0.59 -12.74 4.06
N LEU A 49 -0.55 -11.50 4.57
CA LEU A 49 -0.85 -11.27 5.98
C LEU A 49 -2.31 -11.61 6.29
N ALA A 50 -3.24 -11.25 5.42
CA ALA A 50 -4.65 -11.60 5.59
C ALA A 50 -4.83 -13.11 5.64
N ASP A 51 -4.11 -13.87 4.82
CA ASP A 51 -4.16 -15.33 4.86
C ASP A 51 -3.70 -15.89 6.21
N GLU A 52 -2.63 -15.30 6.79
CA GLU A 52 -2.15 -15.69 8.11
C GLU A 52 -3.18 -15.38 9.21
N LEU A 53 -4.00 -14.37 9.01
CA LEU A 53 -4.99 -13.92 10.01
C LEU A 53 -6.38 -14.51 9.80
N ARG A 54 -6.60 -15.25 8.74
CA ARG A 54 -7.94 -15.74 8.39
C ARG A 54 -8.54 -16.60 9.50
N GLY A 55 -7.76 -17.49 10.09
CA GLY A 55 -8.20 -18.31 11.21
C GLY A 55 -8.53 -17.49 12.44
N VAL A 56 -7.75 -16.43 12.70
CA VAL A 56 -7.99 -15.54 13.84
C VAL A 56 -9.34 -14.86 13.71
N PHE A 57 -9.66 -14.30 12.55
CA PHE A 57 -10.93 -13.61 12.33
C PHE A 57 -12.11 -14.60 12.26
N ALA A 58 -11.87 -15.85 11.86
CA ALA A 58 -12.89 -16.89 11.92
C ALA A 58 -13.29 -17.21 13.36
N ASP A 59 -12.40 -17.01 14.32
CA ASP A 59 -12.64 -17.26 15.74
C ASP A 59 -13.31 -16.10 16.47
N VAL A 60 -13.48 -14.93 15.81
CA VAL A 60 -14.17 -13.80 16.42
C VAL A 60 -15.63 -14.20 16.71
N PRO A 61 -16.15 -13.91 17.91
CA PRO A 61 -17.56 -14.21 18.22
C PRO A 61 -18.50 -13.60 17.20
N SER A 62 -19.52 -14.34 16.80
CA SER A 62 -20.44 -13.94 15.73
C SER A 62 -21.24 -12.68 16.05
N ASP A 63 -21.41 -12.36 17.34
CA ASP A 63 -22.09 -11.15 17.79
C ASP A 63 -21.17 -9.95 17.96
N ASP A 64 -19.87 -10.12 17.70
CA ASP A 64 -18.90 -9.05 17.77
C ASP A 64 -18.68 -8.47 16.36
N ASP A 65 -19.19 -7.28 16.13
CA ASP A 65 -19.23 -6.64 14.82
C ASP A 65 -18.20 -5.51 14.67
N GLN A 66 -17.23 -5.41 15.59
CA GLN A 66 -16.30 -4.29 15.56
C GLN A 66 -15.19 -4.43 14.52
N PHE A 67 -14.97 -5.61 13.95
CA PHE A 67 -13.87 -5.86 13.03
C PHE A 67 -14.34 -5.83 11.57
N ILE A 68 -13.43 -5.38 10.68
CA ILE A 68 -13.70 -5.30 9.24
C ILE A 68 -13.02 -6.45 8.50
N PHE A 69 -11.72 -6.64 8.71
CA PHE A 69 -10.89 -7.65 8.07
C PHE A 69 -11.07 -7.69 6.55
N GLU A 70 -10.60 -6.64 5.90
CA GLU A 70 -10.78 -6.48 4.46
C GLU A 70 -9.58 -5.75 3.85
N VAL A 71 -9.10 -6.24 2.70
CA VAL A 71 -8.06 -5.56 1.92
C VAL A 71 -8.74 -4.62 0.93
N SER A 72 -8.48 -3.33 1.05
CA SER A 72 -8.99 -2.35 0.10
C SER A 72 -7.90 -1.95 -0.89
N SER A 73 -8.33 -1.68 -2.11
CA SER A 73 -7.48 -1.15 -3.17
C SER A 73 -7.59 0.38 -3.19
N GLY A 74 -6.94 1.01 -4.14
CA GLY A 74 -6.95 2.45 -4.30
C GLY A 74 -5.55 2.97 -4.48
N THR A 75 -5.29 4.21 -4.06
CA THR A 75 -3.96 4.80 -4.19
C THR A 75 -2.94 4.09 -3.32
N GLN A 76 -3.38 3.55 -2.19
CA GLN A 76 -2.53 2.74 -1.32
C GLN A 76 -3.36 1.57 -0.80
N PRO A 77 -2.95 0.32 -1.06
CA PRO A 77 -3.63 -0.85 -0.50
C PRO A 77 -3.58 -0.83 1.03
N ARG A 78 -4.66 -1.26 1.66
CA ARG A 78 -4.81 -1.30 3.12
C ARG A 78 -5.50 -2.57 3.54
N LEU A 79 -5.01 -3.16 4.63
CA LEU A 79 -5.74 -4.24 5.31
C LEU A 79 -6.41 -3.63 6.54
N TRP A 80 -7.71 -3.45 6.47
CA TRP A 80 -8.52 -2.92 7.57
C TRP A 80 -8.73 -3.99 8.62
N ILE A 81 -8.41 -3.68 9.86
CA ILE A 81 -8.66 -4.56 11.01
C ILE A 81 -9.97 -4.13 11.68
N ASP A 82 -10.12 -2.85 11.95
CA ASP A 82 -11.39 -2.25 12.40
C ASP A 82 -11.49 -0.84 11.80
N MET A 83 -12.47 -0.05 12.23
CA MET A 83 -12.70 1.28 11.64
C MET A 83 -11.56 2.27 11.90
N THR A 84 -10.71 2.02 12.89
CA THR A 84 -9.66 2.95 13.27
C THR A 84 -8.26 2.37 13.15
N SER A 85 -8.13 1.08 12.83
CA SER A 85 -6.82 0.43 12.73
C SER A 85 -6.68 -0.33 11.42
N LEU A 86 -5.48 -0.28 10.86
CA LEU A 86 -5.19 -0.88 9.57
C LEU A 86 -3.71 -1.19 9.43
N VAL A 87 -3.40 -2.11 8.53
CA VAL A 87 -2.03 -2.40 8.15
C VAL A 87 -1.79 -1.86 6.75
N VAL A 88 -0.70 -1.12 6.59
CA VAL A 88 -0.23 -0.61 5.30
C VAL A 88 1.23 -1.04 5.13
N MET A 89 1.72 -0.95 3.90
CA MET A 89 3.15 -1.18 3.65
C MET A 89 3.91 0.13 3.83
N GLY A 90 5.13 0.02 4.36
CA GLY A 90 6.04 1.15 4.47
C GLY A 90 6.56 1.59 3.11
N ARG A 91 7.40 2.63 3.12
CA ARG A 91 7.96 3.18 1.88
C ARG A 91 8.85 2.19 1.14
N ASP A 92 9.50 1.29 1.86
CA ASP A 92 10.31 0.22 1.27
C ASP A 92 9.48 -0.89 0.65
N ARG A 93 8.16 -0.87 0.85
CA ARG A 93 7.17 -1.83 0.35
C ARG A 93 7.40 -3.25 0.84
N ARG A 94 8.18 -3.40 1.89
CA ARG A 94 8.49 -4.71 2.52
C ARG A 94 8.13 -4.73 3.99
N THR A 95 8.12 -3.56 4.63
CA THR A 95 7.81 -3.43 6.04
C THR A 95 6.32 -3.23 6.22
N TYR A 96 5.69 -4.11 7.01
CA TYR A 96 4.30 -3.93 7.42
C TYR A 96 4.25 -2.86 8.51
N ARG A 97 3.27 -1.99 8.42
CA ARG A 97 3.02 -0.95 9.44
C ARG A 97 1.58 -1.09 9.93
N PHE A 98 1.44 -1.47 11.20
CA PHE A 98 0.13 -1.52 11.85
C PHE A 98 -0.10 -0.19 12.56
N VAL A 99 -1.12 0.54 12.14
CA VAL A 99 -1.39 1.90 12.62
C VAL A 99 -2.80 2.00 13.17
N LYS A 100 -2.97 2.91 14.11
CA LYS A 100 -4.27 3.20 14.71
C LYS A 100 -4.52 4.71 14.67
N ASP A 101 -5.68 5.09 14.18
CA ASP A 101 -6.12 6.49 14.20
C ASP A 101 -6.76 6.80 15.54
N THR A 102 -6.28 7.84 16.19
CA THR A 102 -6.79 8.31 17.48
C THR A 102 -7.14 9.79 17.36
N ARG A 103 -7.73 10.36 18.41
CA ARG A 103 -8.04 11.79 18.45
C ARG A 103 -6.79 12.65 18.29
N LEU A 104 -5.65 12.13 18.72
CA LEU A 104 -4.38 12.87 18.67
C LEU A 104 -3.62 12.63 17.37
N GLY A 105 -4.18 11.86 16.45
CA GLY A 105 -3.57 11.54 15.18
C GLY A 105 -3.29 10.05 15.05
N ARG A 106 -2.49 9.70 14.05
CA ARG A 106 -2.17 8.31 13.74
C ARG A 106 -0.98 7.84 14.58
N THR A 107 -1.17 6.70 15.25
CA THR A 107 -0.12 6.07 16.06
C THR A 107 0.32 4.79 15.39
N VAL A 108 1.63 4.55 15.31
CA VAL A 108 2.18 3.30 14.81
C VAL A 108 2.25 2.31 15.97
N ILE A 109 1.56 1.18 15.83
CA ILE A 109 1.57 0.12 16.85
C ILE A 109 2.80 -0.76 16.68
N LEU A 110 3.09 -1.17 15.42
CA LEU A 110 4.24 -2.01 15.11
C LEU A 110 4.67 -1.81 13.67
N GLU A 111 5.98 -1.78 13.45
CA GLU A 111 6.57 -1.84 12.12
C GLU A 111 7.50 -3.04 12.09
N THR A 112 7.30 -3.95 11.13
CA THR A 112 8.16 -5.12 10.98
C THR A 112 8.03 -5.68 9.56
N ALA A 113 9.14 -6.21 9.06
CA ALA A 113 9.13 -6.94 7.79
C ALA A 113 8.73 -8.41 7.98
N ASP A 114 8.71 -8.87 9.23
CA ASP A 114 8.39 -10.26 9.58
C ASP A 114 6.87 -10.43 9.66
N ILE A 115 6.32 -11.25 8.76
CA ILE A 115 4.89 -11.47 8.68
C ILE A 115 4.33 -12.13 9.95
N ASP A 116 5.09 -13.03 10.56
CA ASP A 116 4.65 -13.73 11.76
C ASP A 116 4.56 -12.77 12.95
N ASP A 117 5.55 -11.88 13.10
CA ASP A 117 5.52 -10.87 14.14
C ASP A 117 4.31 -9.94 13.96
N MET A 118 4.02 -9.55 12.74
CA MET A 118 2.87 -8.70 12.47
C MET A 118 1.56 -9.45 12.73
N ALA A 119 1.46 -10.70 12.28
CA ALA A 119 0.27 -11.51 12.52
C ALA A 119 0.02 -11.71 14.03
N ASP A 120 1.08 -11.96 14.79
CA ASP A 120 0.97 -12.09 16.25
C ASP A 120 0.50 -10.79 16.89
N CYS A 121 1.02 -9.67 16.45
CA CYS A 121 0.64 -8.35 16.96
C CYS A 121 -0.84 -8.05 16.69
N VAL A 122 -1.30 -8.28 15.48
CA VAL A 122 -2.70 -8.07 15.11
C VAL A 122 -3.60 -9.00 15.91
N THR A 123 -3.21 -10.26 16.07
CA THR A 123 -3.96 -11.25 16.84
C THR A 123 -4.15 -10.77 18.28
N GLN A 124 -3.08 -10.29 18.90
CA GLN A 124 -3.14 -9.78 20.26
C GLN A 124 -4.03 -8.54 20.37
N TYR A 125 -3.94 -7.65 19.39
CA TYR A 125 -4.80 -6.47 19.32
C TYR A 125 -6.27 -6.88 19.25
N VAL A 126 -6.61 -7.84 18.39
CA VAL A 126 -7.99 -8.35 18.27
C VAL A 126 -8.47 -8.93 19.59
N ALA A 127 -7.64 -9.74 20.23
CA ALA A 127 -7.97 -10.35 21.52
C ALA A 127 -8.25 -9.28 22.58
N GLN A 128 -7.41 -8.24 22.65
CA GLN A 128 -7.60 -7.15 23.59
C GLN A 128 -8.89 -6.40 23.33
N ARG A 129 -9.22 -6.14 22.07
CA ARG A 129 -10.46 -5.43 21.70
C ARG A 129 -11.69 -6.25 22.11
N ILE A 130 -11.65 -7.55 21.91
CA ILE A 130 -12.75 -8.44 22.32
C ILE A 130 -12.94 -8.39 23.84
N ILE A 131 -11.85 -8.49 24.60
CA ILE A 131 -11.91 -8.48 26.05
C ILE A 131 -12.43 -7.12 26.56
N GLU A 132 -11.97 -6.03 25.98
CA GLU A 132 -12.44 -4.69 26.35
C GLU A 132 -13.94 -4.54 26.12
N ARG A 133 -14.44 -5.05 25.01
CA ARG A 133 -15.87 -5.00 24.70
C ARG A 133 -16.69 -5.84 25.69
N GLU A 134 -16.18 -6.99 26.09
CA GLU A 134 -16.86 -7.87 27.07
C GLU A 134 -16.98 -7.21 28.44
N ARG A 135 -16.05 -6.32 28.77
CA ARG A 135 -16.05 -5.58 30.06
C ARG A 135 -16.93 -4.35 30.06
N ALA A 136 -17.31 -3.89 28.89
CA ALA A 136 -18.08 -2.65 28.76
C ALA A 136 -19.53 -2.80 29.23
#